data_e74fe064cb3774edbc6b3058c5e9ee1c
#
_entry.id   e74fe064cb3774edbc6b3058c5e9ee1c
#
_cell.length_a   1.000
_cell.length_b   1.000
_cell.length_c   1.000
_cell.angle_alpha   90.00
_cell.angle_beta   90.00
_cell.angle_gamma   90.00
#
_symmetry.space_group_name_H-M   'P 1'
#
loop_
_entity.id
_entity.type
_entity.pdbx_description
1 polymer ?
#
loop_
_entity_poly.entity_id
_entity_poly.type
_entity_poly.pdbx_seq_one_letter_code
_entity_poly.pdbx_strand_id
1 'polypeptide(L)'
;MIENIKVKEIMTADVLSVHDSENLSAVARIFRENPVHHVPVLKGKKPVGIISTQDIFKLIFDFDSTDTRMLDTLLDHTYKIKDVMTDKLVIFDEESTLKDAAKILSDSSFHSILVVNGKGDLTGIVTTADLVRFLYKNIE
;
A
#
# COMPACT_ATOMS: atom_id res chain seq x y z
N MET A 1 -20.60 8.09 17.48
CA MET A 1 -20.34 6.64 17.74
C MET A 1 -19.19 6.19 16.85
N ILE A 2 -18.34 5.34 17.40
CA ILE A 2 -17.13 4.86 16.69
C ILE A 2 -17.50 4.19 15.37
N GLU A 3 -18.57 3.42 15.33
CA GLU A 3 -19.00 2.70 14.13
C GLU A 3 -19.38 3.61 12.97
N ASN A 4 -19.65 4.88 13.21
CA ASN A 4 -20.04 5.84 12.19
C ASN A 4 -18.89 6.68 11.65
N ILE A 5 -17.69 6.47 12.17
CA ILE A 5 -16.50 7.18 11.68
C ILE A 5 -16.18 6.70 10.26
N LYS A 6 -15.91 7.64 9.38
CA LYS A 6 -15.59 7.35 7.98
C LYS A 6 -14.11 7.06 7.82
N VAL A 7 -13.77 6.19 6.85
CA VAL A 7 -12.36 5.87 6.58
C VAL A 7 -11.54 7.09 6.20
N LYS A 8 -12.14 8.10 5.57
CA LYS A 8 -11.42 9.34 5.23
C LYS A 8 -10.89 10.08 6.46
N GLU A 9 -11.49 9.84 7.64
CA GLU A 9 -11.06 10.49 8.89
C GLU A 9 -9.85 9.82 9.52
N ILE A 10 -9.56 8.58 9.16
CA ILE A 10 -8.47 7.79 9.77
C ILE A 10 -7.38 7.38 8.79
N MET A 11 -7.64 7.47 7.49
CA MET A 11 -6.70 7.05 6.45
C MET A 11 -5.44 7.90 6.44
N THR A 12 -4.38 7.35 5.89
CA THR A 12 -3.21 8.11 5.49
C THR A 12 -3.50 8.70 4.12
N ALA A 13 -3.54 10.03 4.00
CA ALA A 13 -3.98 10.72 2.79
C ALA A 13 -2.87 10.94 1.77
N ASP A 14 -1.65 11.25 2.24
CA ASP A 14 -0.51 11.49 1.34
C ASP A 14 0.16 10.15 1.01
N VAL A 15 -0.49 9.36 0.16
CA VAL A 15 -0.04 8.00 -0.15
C VAL A 15 1.12 8.06 -1.13
N LEU A 16 2.26 7.49 -0.73
CA LEU A 16 3.36 7.26 -1.66
C LEU A 16 2.94 6.13 -2.60
N SER A 17 3.00 6.40 -3.89
CA SER A 17 2.57 5.46 -4.92
C SER A 17 3.53 5.50 -6.10
N VAL A 18 3.41 4.52 -6.98
CA VAL A 18 4.15 4.48 -8.24
C VAL A 18 3.17 4.32 -9.38
N HIS A 19 3.59 4.74 -10.56
CA HIS A 19 2.85 4.49 -11.79
C HIS A 19 3.24 3.12 -12.34
N ASP A 20 2.32 2.44 -13.01
CA ASP A 20 2.59 1.09 -13.54
C ASP A 20 3.68 1.06 -14.61
N SER A 21 4.05 2.21 -15.18
CA SER A 21 5.13 2.32 -16.16
C SER A 21 6.51 2.56 -15.53
N GLU A 22 6.59 2.76 -14.21
CA GLU A 22 7.86 2.96 -13.52
C GLU A 22 8.61 1.64 -13.35
N ASN A 23 9.88 1.74 -12.99
CA ASN A 23 10.73 0.59 -12.71
C ASN A 23 10.53 0.10 -11.28
N LEU A 24 10.75 -1.18 -11.05
CA LEU A 24 10.58 -1.79 -9.74
C LEU A 24 11.52 -1.19 -8.69
N SER A 25 12.69 -0.72 -9.08
CA SER A 25 13.61 -0.03 -8.17
C SER A 25 13.01 1.24 -7.55
N ALA A 26 12.04 1.87 -8.22
CA ALA A 26 11.34 3.02 -7.66
C ALA A 26 10.56 2.61 -6.40
N VAL A 27 9.94 1.43 -6.41
CA VAL A 27 9.23 0.87 -5.26
C VAL A 27 10.22 0.56 -4.13
N ALA A 28 11.33 -0.11 -4.46
CA ALA A 28 12.36 -0.45 -3.49
C ALA A 28 12.92 0.80 -2.80
N ARG A 29 13.12 1.88 -3.56
CA ARG A 29 13.59 3.16 -3.02
C ARG A 29 12.61 3.75 -2.02
N ILE A 30 11.30 3.71 -2.34
CA ILE A 30 10.27 4.20 -1.42
C ILE A 30 10.37 3.47 -0.09
N PHE A 31 10.51 2.15 -0.11
CA PHE A 31 10.62 1.36 1.12
C PHE A 31 11.90 1.66 1.90
N ARG A 32 13.01 1.97 1.22
CA ARG A 32 14.26 2.31 1.90
C ARG A 32 14.21 3.70 2.54
N GLU A 33 13.52 4.63 1.92
CA GLU A 33 13.54 6.05 2.32
C GLU A 33 12.35 6.46 3.19
N ASN A 34 11.36 5.60 3.36
CA ASN A 34 10.13 5.94 4.06
C ASN A 34 9.65 4.78 4.94
N PRO A 35 9.01 5.08 6.09
CA PRO A 35 8.51 4.04 7.00
C PRO A 35 7.14 3.50 6.54
N VAL A 36 7.06 3.05 5.31
CA VAL A 36 5.83 2.47 4.74
C VAL A 36 6.09 1.02 4.33
N HIS A 37 5.05 0.21 4.31
CA HIS A 37 5.14 -1.22 4.02
C HIS A 37 4.32 -1.63 2.80
N HIS A 38 3.56 -0.72 2.23
CA HIS A 38 2.71 -0.96 1.06
C HIS A 38 2.80 0.24 0.14
N VAL A 39 2.94 -0.02 -1.16
CA VAL A 39 2.97 1.03 -2.18
C VAL A 39 1.92 0.70 -3.23
N PRO A 40 0.87 1.51 -3.36
CA PRO A 40 -0.09 1.35 -4.45
C PRO A 40 0.54 1.62 -5.81
N VAL A 41 0.06 0.88 -6.80
CA VAL A 41 0.43 1.05 -8.20
C VAL A 41 -0.75 1.67 -8.92
N LEU A 42 -0.50 2.77 -9.64
CA LEU A 42 -1.53 3.53 -10.32
C LEU A 42 -1.39 3.45 -11.82
N LYS A 43 -2.53 3.50 -12.49
CA LYS A 43 -2.62 3.81 -13.92
C LYS A 43 -3.39 5.13 -14.01
N GLY A 44 -2.68 6.22 -14.36
CA GLY A 44 -3.21 7.55 -14.14
C GLY A 44 -3.33 7.81 -12.66
N LYS A 45 -4.54 8.09 -12.18
CA LYS A 45 -4.82 8.30 -10.75
C LYS A 45 -5.54 7.12 -10.11
N LYS A 46 -5.78 6.04 -10.86
CA LYS A 46 -6.58 4.90 -10.41
C LYS A 46 -5.69 3.76 -9.94
N PRO A 47 -5.97 3.17 -8.77
CA PRO A 47 -5.19 2.04 -8.29
C PRO A 47 -5.45 0.80 -9.15
N VAL A 48 -4.37 0.14 -9.56
CA VAL A 48 -4.42 -1.10 -10.34
C VAL A 48 -3.69 -2.24 -9.65
N GLY A 49 -2.90 -1.95 -8.63
CA GLY A 49 -2.15 -2.97 -7.89
C GLY A 49 -1.60 -2.42 -6.60
N ILE A 50 -0.96 -3.29 -5.85
CA ILE A 50 -0.24 -2.92 -4.62
C ILE A 50 0.98 -3.82 -4.47
N ILE A 51 2.08 -3.26 -3.96
CA ILE A 51 3.31 -3.99 -3.70
C ILE A 51 3.68 -3.77 -2.24
N SER A 52 3.98 -4.86 -1.53
CA SER A 52 4.42 -4.81 -0.13
C SER A 52 5.94 -4.94 -0.02
N THR A 53 6.47 -4.60 1.17
CA THR A 53 7.89 -4.84 1.48
C THR A 53 8.23 -6.31 1.35
N GLN A 54 7.32 -7.21 1.73
CA GLN A 54 7.53 -8.65 1.60
C GLN A 54 7.68 -9.08 0.14
N ASP A 55 6.92 -8.47 -0.76
CA ASP A 55 7.02 -8.78 -2.19
C ASP A 55 8.42 -8.48 -2.71
N ILE A 56 8.96 -7.31 -2.36
CA ILE A 56 10.32 -6.92 -2.76
C ILE A 56 11.36 -7.83 -2.08
N PHE A 57 11.20 -8.09 -0.79
CA PHE A 57 12.15 -8.92 -0.04
C PHE A 57 12.28 -10.32 -0.65
N LYS A 58 11.17 -10.93 -1.04
CA LYS A 58 11.17 -12.25 -1.69
C LYS A 58 11.98 -12.26 -2.98
N LEU A 59 11.93 -11.16 -3.74
CA LEU A 59 12.65 -11.06 -5.00
C LEU A 59 14.15 -10.92 -4.80
N ILE A 60 14.56 -10.06 -3.87
CA ILE A 60 15.98 -9.80 -3.65
C ILE A 60 16.67 -10.91 -2.85
N PHE A 61 15.90 -11.74 -2.14
CA PHE A 61 16.44 -12.84 -1.35
C PHE A 61 17.27 -13.82 -2.21
N ASP A 62 16.85 -14.02 -3.46
CA ASP A 62 17.52 -14.93 -4.39
C ASP A 62 18.71 -14.28 -5.11
N PHE A 63 18.93 -12.98 -4.92
CA PHE A 63 20.06 -12.31 -5.54
C PHE A 63 21.31 -12.43 -4.68
N ASP A 64 22.44 -12.75 -5.33
CA ASP A 64 23.73 -12.92 -4.66
C ASP A 64 24.47 -11.58 -4.59
N SER A 65 23.88 -10.60 -3.91
CA SER A 65 24.47 -9.29 -3.72
C SER A 65 23.83 -8.57 -2.54
N THR A 66 24.64 -7.75 -1.84
CA THR A 66 24.17 -6.81 -0.82
C THR A 66 24.33 -5.36 -1.27
N ASP A 67 24.87 -5.14 -2.46
CA ASP A 67 25.04 -3.79 -3.02
C ASP A 67 23.70 -3.27 -3.54
N THR A 68 23.26 -2.13 -3.01
CA THR A 68 21.95 -1.54 -3.35
C THR A 68 21.81 -1.23 -4.84
N ARG A 69 22.87 -0.70 -5.47
CA ARG A 69 22.85 -0.40 -6.90
C ARG A 69 22.67 -1.67 -7.73
N MET A 70 23.39 -2.73 -7.35
CA MET A 70 23.29 -4.01 -8.05
C MET A 70 21.90 -4.60 -7.86
N LEU A 71 21.36 -4.55 -6.64
CA LEU A 71 20.00 -5.05 -6.38
C LEU A 71 18.96 -4.29 -7.20
N ASP A 72 19.06 -2.96 -7.27
CA ASP A 72 18.14 -2.15 -8.08
C ASP A 72 18.24 -2.52 -9.56
N THR A 73 19.45 -2.69 -10.07
CA THR A 73 19.69 -3.09 -11.45
C THR A 73 19.09 -4.46 -11.75
N LEU A 74 19.28 -5.41 -10.85
CA LEU A 74 18.74 -6.76 -11.00
C LEU A 74 17.22 -6.76 -10.96
N LEU A 75 16.62 -6.00 -10.04
CA LEU A 75 15.17 -5.86 -9.96
C LEU A 75 14.60 -5.35 -11.28
N ASP A 76 15.15 -4.26 -11.80
CA ASP A 76 14.64 -3.61 -13.02
C ASP A 76 14.86 -4.46 -14.25
N HIS A 77 15.96 -5.23 -14.28
CA HIS A 77 16.29 -6.08 -15.42
C HIS A 77 15.46 -7.36 -15.43
N THR A 78 15.09 -7.87 -14.26
CA THR A 78 14.45 -9.18 -14.10
C THR A 78 12.93 -9.09 -14.06
N TYR A 79 12.37 -8.03 -13.44
CA TYR A 79 10.95 -7.93 -13.15
C TYR A 79 10.36 -6.59 -13.57
N LYS A 80 9.09 -6.63 -13.94
CA LYS A 80 8.27 -5.43 -14.13
C LYS A 80 7.31 -5.29 -12.97
N ILE A 81 6.88 -4.07 -12.67
CA ILE A 81 5.90 -3.79 -11.61
C ILE A 81 4.66 -4.67 -11.78
N LYS A 82 4.15 -4.80 -13.00
CA LYS A 82 2.95 -5.60 -13.28
C LYS A 82 3.10 -7.07 -12.91
N ASP A 83 4.32 -7.60 -12.97
CA ASP A 83 4.58 -9.00 -12.65
C ASP A 83 4.64 -9.26 -11.14
N VAL A 84 4.90 -8.22 -10.35
CA VAL A 84 5.15 -8.32 -8.91
C VAL A 84 3.93 -7.89 -8.10
N MET A 85 3.18 -6.90 -8.58
CA MET A 85 2.05 -6.36 -7.84
C MET A 85 0.93 -7.39 -7.66
N THR A 86 0.23 -7.27 -6.54
CA THR A 86 -1.06 -7.93 -6.35
C THR A 86 -2.14 -7.05 -6.96
N ASP A 87 -3.03 -7.65 -7.76
CA ASP A 87 -4.16 -6.95 -8.35
C ASP A 87 -5.50 -7.24 -7.64
N LYS A 88 -5.48 -8.13 -6.64
CA LYS A 88 -6.62 -8.38 -5.77
C LYS A 88 -6.66 -7.30 -4.69
N LEU A 89 -7.30 -6.19 -5.02
CA LEU A 89 -7.34 -5.01 -4.16
C LEU A 89 -8.63 -4.98 -3.36
N VAL A 90 -8.54 -4.51 -2.12
CA VAL A 90 -9.71 -4.05 -1.37
C VAL A 90 -9.76 -2.55 -1.52
N ILE A 91 -10.83 -2.06 -2.14
CA ILE A 91 -11.02 -0.63 -2.43
C ILE A 91 -12.28 -0.17 -1.74
N PHE A 92 -12.15 0.88 -0.92
CA PHE A 92 -13.26 1.55 -0.27
C PHE A 92 -13.41 2.96 -0.82
N ASP A 93 -14.62 3.48 -0.82
CA ASP A 93 -14.80 4.93 -1.02
C ASP A 93 -14.59 5.66 0.31
N GLU A 94 -14.44 6.97 0.23
CA GLU A 94 -14.13 7.81 1.39
C GLU A 94 -15.21 7.81 2.48
N GLU A 95 -16.44 7.46 2.11
CA GLU A 95 -17.57 7.42 3.03
C GLU A 95 -17.76 6.06 3.71
N SER A 96 -16.96 5.06 3.34
CA SER A 96 -16.97 3.75 4.00
C SER A 96 -16.61 3.92 5.48
N THR A 97 -17.06 2.99 6.32
CA THR A 97 -16.95 3.14 7.77
C THR A 97 -15.69 2.50 8.33
N LEU A 98 -15.26 3.02 9.47
CA LEU A 98 -14.20 2.43 10.28
C LEU A 98 -14.51 0.95 10.62
N LYS A 99 -15.78 0.66 10.93
CA LYS A 99 -16.20 -0.71 11.27
C LYS A 99 -15.94 -1.67 10.11
N ASP A 100 -16.31 -1.26 8.89
CA ASP A 100 -16.08 -2.10 7.71
C ASP A 100 -14.59 -2.30 7.45
N ALA A 101 -13.79 -1.26 7.64
CA ALA A 101 -12.33 -1.35 7.50
C ALA A 101 -11.73 -2.31 8.55
N ALA A 102 -12.18 -2.19 9.80
CA ALA A 102 -11.71 -3.07 10.88
C ALA A 102 -12.06 -4.53 10.60
N LYS A 103 -13.25 -4.78 10.06
CA LYS A 103 -13.67 -6.13 9.70
C LYS A 103 -12.74 -6.75 8.67
N ILE A 104 -12.41 -6.01 7.61
CA ILE A 104 -11.51 -6.47 6.54
C ILE A 104 -10.11 -6.72 7.10
N LEU A 105 -9.57 -5.76 7.86
CA LEU A 105 -8.20 -5.82 8.36
C LEU A 105 -8.03 -6.79 9.54
N SER A 106 -9.12 -7.23 10.17
CA SER A 106 -9.08 -8.27 11.18
C SER A 106 -8.83 -9.65 10.57
N ASP A 107 -9.08 -9.82 9.27
CA ASP A 107 -8.75 -11.02 8.53
C ASP A 107 -7.28 -10.96 8.10
N SER A 108 -6.51 -12.00 8.43
CA SER A 108 -5.08 -12.04 8.13
C SER A 108 -4.76 -12.07 6.63
N SER A 109 -5.76 -12.24 5.78
CA SER A 109 -5.58 -12.26 4.32
C SER A 109 -5.34 -10.86 3.72
N PHE A 110 -5.72 -9.79 4.45
CA PHE A 110 -5.64 -8.43 3.95
C PHE A 110 -4.86 -7.55 4.93
N HIS A 111 -3.98 -6.71 4.39
CA HIS A 111 -3.09 -5.86 5.19
C HIS A 111 -3.27 -4.37 4.91
N SER A 112 -4.04 -4.03 3.88
CA SER A 112 -4.29 -2.64 3.52
C SER A 112 -5.60 -2.51 2.75
N ILE A 113 -6.20 -1.33 2.84
CA ILE A 113 -7.39 -0.96 2.09
C ILE A 113 -7.04 0.32 1.35
N LEU A 114 -7.27 0.35 0.04
CA LEU A 114 -7.09 1.56 -0.75
C LEU A 114 -8.39 2.35 -0.75
N VAL A 115 -8.29 3.66 -0.56
CA VAL A 115 -9.44 4.54 -0.49
C VAL A 115 -9.46 5.42 -1.72
N VAL A 116 -10.61 5.51 -2.36
CA VAL A 116 -10.80 6.29 -3.58
C VAL A 116 -11.92 7.31 -3.41
N ASN A 117 -11.88 8.37 -4.22
CA ASN A 117 -12.96 9.35 -4.28
C ASN A 117 -14.05 8.91 -5.27
N GLY A 118 -15.05 9.78 -5.48
CA GLY A 118 -16.17 9.48 -6.39
C GLY A 118 -15.76 9.27 -7.84
N LYS A 119 -14.56 9.68 -8.24
CA LYS A 119 -14.00 9.47 -9.58
C LYS A 119 -13.21 8.16 -9.68
N GLY A 120 -13.03 7.46 -8.57
CA GLY A 120 -12.20 6.26 -8.51
C GLY A 120 -10.70 6.55 -8.38
N ASP A 121 -10.33 7.80 -8.12
CA ASP A 121 -8.93 8.20 -7.93
C ASP A 121 -8.48 7.86 -6.51
N LEU A 122 -7.25 7.40 -6.36
CA LEU A 122 -6.68 7.07 -5.06
C LEU A 122 -6.54 8.34 -4.21
N THR A 123 -7.11 8.32 -3.00
CA THR A 123 -7.04 9.43 -2.06
C THR A 123 -6.47 9.05 -0.71
N GLY A 124 -6.36 7.76 -0.41
CA GLY A 124 -5.81 7.34 0.87
C GLY A 124 -5.55 5.85 0.94
N ILE A 125 -4.94 5.45 2.05
CA ILE A 125 -4.72 4.04 2.39
C ILE A 125 -5.03 3.86 3.88
N VAL A 126 -5.66 2.75 4.22
CA VAL A 126 -5.90 2.36 5.61
C VAL A 126 -5.19 1.04 5.86
N THR A 127 -4.34 1.02 6.87
CA THR A 127 -3.64 -0.18 7.31
C THR A 127 -3.99 -0.46 8.78
N THR A 128 -3.56 -1.61 9.28
CA THR A 128 -3.72 -1.95 10.69
C THR A 128 -3.11 -0.88 11.60
N ALA A 129 -1.99 -0.28 11.18
CA ALA A 129 -1.34 0.80 11.94
C ALA A 129 -2.25 2.02 12.10
N ASP A 130 -3.03 2.36 11.06
CA ASP A 130 -3.98 3.47 11.15
C ASP A 130 -5.07 3.19 12.18
N LEU A 131 -5.56 1.95 12.22
CA LEU A 131 -6.57 1.54 13.22
C LEU A 131 -6.00 1.58 14.63
N VAL A 132 -4.80 1.09 14.83
CA VAL A 132 -4.13 1.10 16.14
C VAL A 132 -3.88 2.54 16.58
N ARG A 133 -3.44 3.41 15.68
CA ARG A 133 -3.23 4.83 15.98
C ARG A 133 -4.54 5.52 16.38
N PHE A 134 -5.61 5.23 15.66
CA PHE A 134 -6.94 5.73 16.01
C PHE A 134 -7.33 5.28 17.41
N LEU A 135 -7.15 4.00 17.70
CA LEU A 135 -7.48 3.43 19.01
C LEU A 135 -6.68 4.13 20.11
N TYR A 136 -5.38 4.28 19.92
CA TYR A 136 -4.49 4.95 20.87
C TYR A 136 -4.96 6.39 21.18
N LYS A 137 -5.35 7.13 20.15
CA LYS A 137 -5.78 8.52 20.32
C LYS A 137 -7.14 8.67 21.00
N ASN A 138 -7.95 7.60 21.03
CA ASN A 138 -9.32 7.64 21.54
C ASN A 138 -9.53 6.82 22.80
N ILE A 139 -8.49 6.24 23.35
CA ILE A 139 -8.51 5.60 24.67
C ILE A 139 -8.19 6.66 25.73
N GLU A 140 -9.02 6.72 26.77
CA GLU A 140 -8.79 7.62 27.91
C GLU A 140 -7.91 6.98 28.98
#